data_0e1e25ff51066b1459878628cc24838f
#
_entry.id   0e1e25ff51066b1459878628cc24838f
#
_cell.length_a   1.000
_cell.length_b   1.000
_cell.length_c   1.000
_cell.angle_alpha   90.00
_cell.angle_beta   90.00
_cell.angle_gamma   90.00
#
_symmetry.space_group_name_H-M   'P 1'
#
loop_
_entity.id
_entity.type
_entity.pdbx_description
1 polymer ?
#
loop_
_entity_poly.entity_id
_entity_poly.type
_entity_poly.pdbx_seq_one_letter_code
_entity_poly.pdbx_strand_id
1 'polypeptide(L)'
;KEGLYLLSEYRGKQARLEAEAALLLYLAENGMVHTDQIIKNEKEELLSKNEEGTGYVLKMWYPWPECSVSSIGDLVQAVNSLARLHVSMRRMPKHLLIKQEKVQSEESKQDMTEGNAVTNTHKERQSLACQYEKHNRELRRVRAYLHRKKKKSVLEQFIQKSLDEMYNQADIAVRAMMDGGLYEVEEQAKKEGHLIHGAYHQHNVLIGQGQTAAVNFEQFRVGCQICDL
;
A
#
# COMPACT_ATOMS: atom_id res chain seq x y z
N LYS A 1 -29.11 9.44 6.04
CA LYS A 1 -28.29 9.14 7.22
C LYS A 1 -27.37 10.32 7.43
N GLU A 2 -27.39 10.92 8.61
CA GLU A 2 -26.41 11.93 9.00
C GLU A 2 -25.05 11.26 9.13
N GLY A 3 -24.02 11.76 8.44
CA GLY A 3 -22.67 11.24 8.44
C GLY A 3 -21.73 12.20 7.72
N LEU A 4 -20.45 12.08 8.00
CA LEU A 4 -19.41 12.78 7.24
C LEU A 4 -19.01 11.93 6.03
N TYR A 5 -18.86 12.57 4.89
CA TYR A 5 -18.51 11.92 3.63
C TYR A 5 -17.37 12.66 2.95
N LEU A 6 -16.51 11.91 2.28
CA LEU A 6 -15.44 12.43 1.42
C LEU A 6 -15.82 12.19 -0.04
N LEU A 7 -15.96 13.25 -0.81
CA LEU A 7 -16.06 13.17 -2.27
C LEU A 7 -14.66 13.36 -2.86
N SER A 8 -14.16 12.36 -3.57
CA SER A 8 -12.84 12.41 -4.20
C SER A 8 -12.89 12.07 -5.68
N GLU A 9 -12.02 12.71 -6.47
CA GLU A 9 -11.79 12.34 -7.86
C GLU A 9 -11.18 10.93 -7.93
N TYR A 10 -11.69 10.11 -8.84
CA TYR A 10 -11.20 8.75 -9.07
C TYR A 10 -10.70 8.57 -10.50
N ARG A 11 -9.43 8.25 -10.64
CA ARG A 11 -8.76 8.04 -11.93
C ARG A 11 -8.39 6.58 -12.18
N GLY A 12 -8.70 5.70 -11.25
CA GLY A 12 -8.40 4.27 -11.34
C GLY A 12 -9.37 3.51 -12.26
N LYS A 13 -9.11 2.21 -12.44
CA LYS A 13 -9.98 1.32 -13.19
C LYS A 13 -11.21 0.95 -12.35
N GLN A 14 -12.37 0.82 -13.00
CA GLN A 14 -13.62 0.43 -12.33
C GLN A 14 -13.49 -0.92 -11.62
N ALA A 15 -12.83 -1.91 -12.21
CA ALA A 15 -12.61 -3.21 -11.59
C ALA A 15 -11.83 -3.11 -10.25
N ARG A 16 -10.91 -2.13 -10.15
CA ARG A 16 -10.18 -1.86 -8.90
C ARG A 16 -11.11 -1.30 -7.83
N LEU A 17 -11.97 -0.36 -8.19
CA LEU A 17 -12.97 0.23 -7.31
C LEU A 17 -13.96 -0.82 -6.80
N GLU A 18 -14.43 -1.70 -7.68
CA GLU A 18 -15.32 -2.81 -7.32
C GLU A 18 -14.66 -3.79 -6.35
N ALA A 19 -13.39 -4.07 -6.55
CA ALA A 19 -12.61 -4.93 -5.66
C ALA A 19 -12.39 -4.28 -4.28
N GLU A 20 -12.11 -2.97 -4.23
CA GLU A 20 -12.00 -2.19 -2.99
C GLU A 20 -13.34 -2.17 -2.24
N ALA A 21 -14.45 -1.87 -2.93
CA ALA A 21 -15.77 -1.88 -2.33
C ALA A 21 -16.15 -3.24 -1.74
N ALA A 22 -15.81 -4.33 -2.44
CA ALA A 22 -16.05 -5.69 -1.96
C ALA A 22 -15.21 -6.02 -0.70
N LEU A 23 -13.94 -5.58 -0.66
CA LEU A 23 -13.10 -5.73 0.53
C LEU A 23 -13.68 -4.97 1.71
N LEU A 24 -14.01 -3.69 1.52
CA LEU A 24 -14.53 -2.82 2.58
C LEU A 24 -15.84 -3.35 3.15
N LEU A 25 -16.74 -3.84 2.30
CA LEU A 25 -17.99 -4.48 2.73
C LEU A 25 -17.69 -5.74 3.57
N TYR A 26 -16.81 -6.61 3.08
CA TYR A 26 -16.40 -7.81 3.82
C TYR A 26 -15.80 -7.47 5.18
N LEU A 27 -14.95 -6.46 5.27
CA LEU A 27 -14.34 -6.00 6.52
C LEU A 27 -15.40 -5.51 7.52
N ALA A 28 -16.37 -4.74 7.05
CA ALA A 28 -17.48 -4.25 7.90
C ALA A 28 -18.33 -5.40 8.44
N GLU A 29 -18.67 -6.39 7.62
CA GLU A 29 -19.41 -7.58 8.02
C GLU A 29 -18.64 -8.47 9.02
N ASN A 30 -17.31 -8.37 9.03
CA ASN A 30 -16.43 -9.11 9.93
C ASN A 30 -15.89 -8.28 11.11
N GLY A 31 -16.59 -7.21 11.47
CA GLY A 31 -16.35 -6.43 12.68
C GLY A 31 -15.32 -5.30 12.55
N MET A 32 -14.82 -5.02 11.35
CA MET A 32 -14.00 -3.84 11.03
C MET A 32 -14.90 -2.71 10.53
N VAL A 33 -15.74 -2.17 11.43
CA VAL A 33 -16.82 -1.24 11.06
C VAL A 33 -16.36 0.17 10.70
N HIS A 34 -15.14 0.55 11.11
CA HIS A 34 -14.60 1.88 10.85
C HIS A 34 -13.58 1.82 9.69
N THR A 35 -14.11 1.79 8.48
CA THR A 35 -13.35 1.91 7.22
C THR A 35 -14.08 2.91 6.31
N ASP A 36 -13.39 3.43 5.31
CA ASP A 36 -13.93 4.40 4.34
C ASP A 36 -14.84 3.72 3.30
N GLN A 37 -15.96 3.15 3.76
CA GLN A 37 -16.95 2.48 2.92
C GLN A 37 -17.35 3.34 1.71
N ILE A 38 -17.34 2.73 0.52
CA ILE A 38 -17.75 3.40 -0.70
C ILE A 38 -19.28 3.42 -0.78
N ILE A 39 -19.83 4.60 -0.99
CA ILE A 39 -21.28 4.83 -1.05
C ILE A 39 -21.70 4.84 -2.52
N LYS A 40 -22.67 4.00 -2.84
CA LYS A 40 -23.27 3.98 -4.17
C LYS A 40 -24.14 5.21 -4.43
N ASN A 41 -24.16 5.66 -5.65
CA ASN A 41 -25.05 6.73 -6.10
C ASN A 41 -26.50 6.23 -6.26
N GLU A 42 -27.41 7.14 -6.66
CA GLU A 42 -28.83 6.81 -6.87
C GLU A 42 -29.09 5.74 -7.93
N LYS A 43 -28.11 5.51 -8.82
CA LYS A 43 -28.15 4.45 -9.84
C LYS A 43 -27.53 3.14 -9.38
N GLU A 44 -27.22 2.98 -8.10
CA GLU A 44 -26.53 1.83 -7.53
C GLU A 44 -25.08 1.63 -8.06
N GLU A 45 -24.46 2.68 -8.64
CA GLU A 45 -23.10 2.66 -9.15
C GLU A 45 -22.12 3.19 -8.11
N LEU A 46 -20.89 2.65 -8.09
CA LEU A 46 -19.80 3.10 -7.20
C LEU A 46 -19.12 4.38 -7.69
N LEU A 47 -19.21 4.65 -9.00
CA LEU A 47 -18.56 5.78 -9.67
C LEU A 47 -19.62 6.72 -10.24
N SER A 48 -19.53 8.00 -9.89
CA SER A 48 -20.30 9.06 -10.53
C SER A 48 -19.41 9.83 -11.50
N LYS A 49 -19.97 10.31 -12.62
CA LYS A 49 -19.22 11.14 -13.59
C LYS A 49 -19.90 12.50 -13.71
N ASN A 50 -19.08 13.56 -13.78
CA ASN A 50 -19.58 14.89 -14.13
C ASN A 50 -19.79 15.03 -15.65
N GLU A 51 -20.23 16.19 -16.10
CA GLU A 51 -20.47 16.50 -17.52
C GLU A 51 -19.19 16.42 -18.38
N GLU A 52 -18.01 16.62 -17.77
CA GLU A 52 -16.70 16.54 -18.41
C GLU A 52 -16.15 15.11 -18.47
N GLY A 53 -16.88 14.13 -17.89
CA GLY A 53 -16.46 12.71 -17.84
C GLY A 53 -15.51 12.38 -16.69
N THR A 54 -15.19 13.33 -15.81
CA THR A 54 -14.38 13.09 -14.61
C THR A 54 -15.13 12.22 -13.62
N GLY A 55 -14.50 11.13 -13.17
CA GLY A 55 -15.06 10.20 -12.20
C GLY A 55 -14.89 10.66 -10.76
N TYR A 56 -15.92 10.44 -9.94
CA TYR A 56 -15.93 10.73 -8.51
C TYR A 56 -16.47 9.56 -7.72
N VAL A 57 -15.88 9.36 -6.55
CA VAL A 57 -16.29 8.35 -5.57
C VAL A 57 -16.66 9.04 -4.27
N LEU A 58 -17.77 8.62 -3.66
CA LEU A 58 -18.21 9.07 -2.36
C LEU A 58 -17.85 7.99 -1.32
N LYS A 59 -17.08 8.37 -0.30
CA LYS A 59 -16.66 7.47 0.78
C LYS A 59 -17.19 7.96 2.13
N MET A 60 -17.51 7.05 3.05
CA MET A 60 -17.71 7.39 4.46
C MET A 60 -16.43 7.98 5.03
N TRP A 61 -16.55 8.97 5.91
CA TRP A 61 -15.41 9.62 6.54
C TRP A 61 -15.61 9.78 8.04
N TYR A 62 -14.53 10.02 8.77
CA TYR A 62 -14.51 10.13 10.21
C TYR A 62 -13.91 11.48 10.62
N PRO A 63 -14.57 12.25 11.54
CA PRO A 63 -14.05 13.52 12.04
C PRO A 63 -13.00 13.30 13.15
N TRP A 64 -12.15 12.31 12.98
CA TRP A 64 -11.11 11.95 13.94
C TRP A 64 -9.75 12.41 13.44
N PRO A 65 -8.85 12.84 14.35
CA PRO A 65 -7.49 13.19 13.99
C PRO A 65 -6.72 11.99 13.46
N GLU A 66 -5.70 12.27 12.66
CA GLU A 66 -4.72 11.29 12.22
C GLU A 66 -3.92 10.75 13.42
N CYS A 67 -3.42 9.53 13.30
CA CYS A 67 -2.58 8.89 14.29
C CYS A 67 -1.31 9.74 14.55
N SER A 68 -1.07 10.11 15.80
CA SER A 68 0.15 10.82 16.19
C SER A 68 1.28 9.85 16.47
N VAL A 69 2.34 9.90 15.65
CA VAL A 69 3.56 9.10 15.87
C VAL A 69 4.31 9.46 17.16
N SER A 70 3.98 10.61 17.76
CA SER A 70 4.54 11.04 19.06
C SER A 70 3.73 10.51 20.24
N SER A 71 2.56 9.94 20.02
CA SER A 71 1.67 9.37 21.04
C SER A 71 1.83 7.87 21.11
N ILE A 72 2.38 7.34 22.18
CA ILE A 72 2.47 5.89 22.42
C ILE A 72 1.08 5.25 22.42
N GLY A 73 0.07 5.94 22.97
CA GLY A 73 -1.31 5.47 22.99
C GLY A 73 -1.88 5.28 21.61
N ASP A 74 -1.65 6.24 20.68
CA ASP A 74 -2.10 6.16 19.29
C ASP A 74 -1.37 5.03 18.55
N LEU A 75 -0.06 4.91 18.74
CA LEU A 75 0.73 3.84 18.12
C LEU A 75 0.23 2.45 18.55
N VAL A 76 -0.06 2.26 19.83
CA VAL A 76 -0.61 1.00 20.34
C VAL A 76 -1.99 0.72 19.72
N GLN A 77 -2.86 1.72 19.61
CA GLN A 77 -4.17 1.57 18.96
C GLN A 77 -4.02 1.25 17.47
N ALA A 78 -3.13 1.93 16.75
CA ALA A 78 -2.87 1.69 15.34
C ALA A 78 -2.36 0.26 15.09
N VAL A 79 -1.37 -0.21 15.88
CA VAL A 79 -0.83 -1.58 15.75
C VAL A 79 -1.89 -2.63 16.07
N ASN A 80 -2.70 -2.42 17.11
CA ASN A 80 -3.81 -3.34 17.45
C ASN A 80 -4.87 -3.37 16.32
N SER A 81 -5.18 -2.22 15.73
CA SER A 81 -6.09 -2.14 14.60
C SER A 81 -5.52 -2.87 13.38
N LEU A 82 -4.24 -2.69 13.08
CA LEU A 82 -3.55 -3.40 11.99
C LEU A 82 -3.58 -4.92 12.18
N ALA A 83 -3.29 -5.40 13.39
CA ALA A 83 -3.33 -6.83 13.68
C ALA A 83 -4.73 -7.43 13.43
N ARG A 84 -5.79 -6.74 13.88
CA ARG A 84 -7.18 -7.14 13.64
C ARG A 84 -7.52 -7.10 12.14
N LEU A 85 -7.10 -6.07 11.43
CA LEU A 85 -7.27 -5.92 9.99
C LEU A 85 -6.63 -7.09 9.24
N HIS A 86 -5.39 -7.42 9.56
CA HIS A 86 -4.66 -8.54 8.95
C HIS A 86 -5.33 -9.89 9.21
N VAL A 87 -5.84 -10.13 10.43
CA VAL A 87 -6.58 -11.36 10.75
C VAL A 87 -7.87 -11.45 9.93
N SER A 88 -8.60 -10.35 9.78
CA SER A 88 -9.80 -10.32 8.94
C SER A 88 -9.47 -10.53 7.47
N MET A 89 -8.43 -9.89 6.95
CA MET A 89 -7.99 -10.01 5.56
C MET A 89 -7.51 -11.44 5.21
N ARG A 90 -6.89 -12.19 6.13
CA ARG A 90 -6.50 -13.60 5.91
C ARG A 90 -7.70 -14.53 5.72
N ARG A 91 -8.85 -14.17 6.25
CA ARG A 91 -10.08 -14.97 6.18
C ARG A 91 -10.95 -14.64 4.97
N MET A 92 -10.49 -13.72 4.12
CA MET A 92 -11.27 -13.28 2.97
C MET A 92 -11.54 -14.43 1.99
N PRO A 93 -12.77 -14.60 1.51
CA PRO A 93 -13.13 -15.67 0.58
C PRO A 93 -12.35 -15.59 -0.73
N LYS A 94 -11.87 -16.72 -1.22
CA LYS A 94 -11.03 -16.80 -2.44
C LYS A 94 -11.67 -16.19 -3.69
N HIS A 95 -12.99 -16.24 -3.82
CA HIS A 95 -13.68 -15.65 -4.99
C HIS A 95 -13.56 -14.12 -5.04
N LEU A 96 -13.39 -13.46 -3.88
CA LEU A 96 -13.10 -12.03 -3.83
C LEU A 96 -11.62 -11.75 -4.17
N LEU A 97 -10.72 -12.67 -3.86
CA LEU A 97 -9.29 -12.59 -4.20
C LEU A 97 -9.05 -12.72 -5.72
N ILE A 98 -9.78 -13.57 -6.41
CA ILE A 98 -9.65 -13.79 -7.87
C ILE A 98 -9.94 -12.51 -8.66
N LYS A 99 -10.87 -11.67 -8.19
CA LYS A 99 -11.12 -10.35 -8.78
C LYS A 99 -9.89 -9.44 -8.67
N GLN A 100 -9.15 -9.55 -7.59
CA GLN A 100 -7.92 -8.81 -7.32
C GLN A 100 -6.76 -9.23 -8.23
N GLU A 101 -6.51 -10.52 -8.37
CA GLU A 101 -5.41 -11.03 -9.20
C GLU A 101 -5.55 -10.60 -10.67
N LYS A 102 -6.80 -10.57 -11.18
CA LYS A 102 -7.07 -10.06 -12.53
C LYS A 102 -6.72 -8.57 -12.65
N VAL A 103 -7.07 -7.74 -11.67
CA VAL A 103 -6.76 -6.31 -11.67
C VAL A 103 -5.25 -6.08 -11.61
N GLN A 104 -4.53 -6.78 -10.73
CA GLN A 104 -3.07 -6.68 -10.60
C GLN A 104 -2.34 -7.15 -11.87
N SER A 105 -2.82 -8.21 -12.51
CA SER A 105 -2.23 -8.71 -13.75
C SER A 105 -2.42 -7.75 -14.94
N GLU A 106 -3.49 -6.97 -14.94
CA GLU A 106 -3.75 -5.95 -15.96
C GLU A 106 -2.97 -4.65 -15.72
N GLU A 107 -2.75 -4.27 -14.45
CA GLU A 107 -1.91 -3.12 -14.08
C GLU A 107 -0.44 -3.37 -14.44
N SER A 108 0.05 -4.57 -14.19
CA SER A 108 1.42 -4.98 -14.53
C SER A 108 1.70 -4.99 -16.05
N LYS A 109 0.67 -5.13 -16.88
CA LYS A 109 0.82 -5.11 -18.35
C LYS A 109 0.91 -3.70 -18.94
N GLN A 110 0.38 -2.69 -18.27
CA GLN A 110 0.42 -1.30 -18.75
C GLN A 110 1.78 -0.62 -18.52
N ASP A 111 2.52 -1.00 -17.48
CA ASP A 111 3.90 -0.52 -17.25
C ASP A 111 4.93 -1.07 -18.26
N MET A 112 4.50 -1.94 -19.18
CA MET A 112 5.37 -2.67 -20.10
C MET A 112 5.52 -2.06 -21.49
N THR A 113 5.02 -0.86 -21.76
CA THR A 113 5.15 -0.22 -23.09
C THR A 113 6.52 0.41 -23.35
N GLU A 114 7.46 0.35 -22.41
CA GLU A 114 8.85 0.75 -22.64
C GLU A 114 9.86 -0.35 -22.30
N GLY A 115 10.23 -1.15 -23.30
CA GLY A 115 11.56 -1.78 -23.40
C GLY A 115 11.75 -3.24 -22.99
N ASN A 116 11.76 -4.12 -23.99
CA ASN A 116 12.50 -5.38 -24.14
C ASN A 116 12.26 -6.63 -23.25
N ALA A 117 12.03 -7.70 -23.98
CA ALA A 117 11.79 -9.08 -23.61
C ALA A 117 12.78 -9.71 -22.62
N VAL A 118 12.25 -10.50 -21.66
CA VAL A 118 12.71 -11.86 -21.27
C VAL A 118 11.68 -12.50 -20.34
N THR A 119 11.27 -13.71 -20.61
CA THR A 119 10.03 -14.35 -20.18
C THR A 119 9.99 -15.04 -18.81
N ASN A 120 11.00 -14.99 -17.98
CA ASN A 120 10.98 -15.56 -16.61
C ASN A 120 11.15 -14.52 -15.49
N THR A 121 11.31 -13.26 -15.83
CA THR A 121 11.65 -12.18 -14.90
C THR A 121 10.45 -11.44 -14.30
N HIS A 122 9.21 -11.72 -14.74
CA HIS A 122 8.05 -10.94 -14.30
C HIS A 122 7.60 -11.25 -12.87
N LYS A 123 7.69 -12.52 -12.44
CA LYS A 123 7.34 -12.93 -11.09
C LYS A 123 8.35 -12.41 -10.05
N GLU A 124 9.64 -12.40 -10.44
CA GLU A 124 10.72 -11.90 -9.60
C GLU A 124 10.70 -10.37 -9.44
N ARG A 125 10.33 -9.63 -10.49
CA ARG A 125 10.30 -8.15 -10.47
C ARG A 125 9.28 -7.55 -9.49
N GLN A 126 8.30 -8.32 -9.05
CA GLN A 126 7.26 -7.89 -8.10
C GLN A 126 7.60 -8.24 -6.65
N SER A 127 8.70 -8.98 -6.39
CA SER A 127 9.09 -9.31 -5.02
C SER A 127 9.64 -8.07 -4.29
N LEU A 128 9.45 -8.01 -2.98
CA LEU A 128 10.03 -6.98 -2.11
C LEU A 128 11.55 -6.98 -2.22
N ALA A 129 12.16 -8.15 -2.28
CA ALA A 129 13.59 -8.29 -2.46
C ALA A 129 14.08 -7.55 -3.70
N CYS A 130 13.44 -7.76 -4.85
CA CYS A 130 13.76 -7.04 -6.09
C CYS A 130 13.55 -5.53 -5.99
N GLN A 131 12.50 -5.10 -5.29
CA GLN A 131 12.25 -3.67 -5.06
C GLN A 131 13.38 -3.05 -4.22
N TYR A 132 13.76 -3.68 -3.12
CA TYR A 132 14.84 -3.20 -2.27
C TYR A 132 16.21 -3.23 -2.99
N GLU A 133 16.51 -4.26 -3.77
CA GLU A 133 17.71 -4.28 -4.59
C GLU A 133 17.72 -3.17 -5.65
N LYS A 134 16.57 -2.86 -6.25
CA LYS A 134 16.43 -1.73 -7.16
C LYS A 134 16.76 -0.42 -6.46
N HIS A 135 16.17 -0.18 -5.28
CA HIS A 135 16.46 1.01 -4.49
C HIS A 135 17.93 1.09 -4.07
N ASN A 136 18.54 -0.03 -3.67
CA ASN A 136 19.96 -0.07 -3.34
C ASN A 136 20.84 0.25 -4.57
N ARG A 137 20.45 -0.19 -5.77
CA ARG A 137 21.15 0.22 -7.01
C ARG A 137 21.04 1.72 -7.29
N GLU A 138 19.89 2.31 -7.00
CA GLU A 138 19.69 3.76 -7.12
C GLU A 138 20.54 4.53 -6.11
N LEU A 139 20.52 4.13 -4.84
CA LEU A 139 21.37 4.69 -3.79
C LEU A 139 22.85 4.61 -4.16
N ARG A 140 23.30 3.48 -4.70
CA ARG A 140 24.68 3.30 -5.20
C ARG A 140 25.04 4.28 -6.32
N ARG A 141 24.11 4.55 -7.23
CA ARG A 141 24.30 5.54 -8.31
C ARG A 141 24.43 6.95 -7.75
N VAL A 142 23.54 7.33 -6.82
CA VAL A 142 23.59 8.64 -6.14
C VAL A 142 24.90 8.81 -5.38
N ARG A 143 25.32 7.80 -4.62
CA ARG A 143 26.59 7.75 -3.91
C ARG A 143 27.77 7.98 -4.85
N ALA A 144 27.85 7.22 -5.96
CA ALA A 144 28.91 7.35 -6.94
C ALA A 144 28.93 8.74 -7.59
N TYR A 145 27.76 9.31 -7.88
CA TYR A 145 27.64 10.68 -8.40
C TYR A 145 28.20 11.70 -7.41
N LEU A 146 27.80 11.64 -6.14
CA LEU A 146 28.25 12.57 -5.10
C LEU A 146 29.77 12.45 -4.86
N HIS A 147 30.33 11.24 -4.90
CA HIS A 147 31.77 11.08 -4.75
C HIS A 147 32.58 11.70 -5.92
N ARG A 148 32.07 11.63 -7.15
CA ARG A 148 32.75 12.19 -8.35
C ARG A 148 32.61 13.71 -8.48
N LYS A 149 31.56 14.31 -7.89
CA LYS A 149 31.27 15.73 -8.04
C LYS A 149 32.32 16.59 -7.29
N LYS A 150 33.07 17.42 -8.04
CA LYS A 150 34.14 18.26 -7.48
C LYS A 150 33.63 19.42 -6.61
N LYS A 151 32.55 20.10 -7.07
CA LYS A 151 31.93 21.21 -6.32
C LYS A 151 30.56 20.73 -5.80
N LYS A 152 30.42 20.67 -4.50
CA LYS A 152 29.21 20.23 -3.81
C LYS A 152 28.55 21.38 -3.06
N SER A 153 27.23 21.48 -3.09
CA SER A 153 26.47 22.36 -2.22
C SER A 153 26.54 21.87 -0.76
N VAL A 154 26.14 22.70 0.18
CA VAL A 154 26.09 22.34 1.62
C VAL A 154 25.19 21.13 1.84
N LEU A 155 24.03 21.08 1.17
CA LEU A 155 23.11 19.94 1.21
C LEU A 155 23.76 18.66 0.68
N GLU A 156 24.45 18.71 -0.45
CA GLU A 156 25.11 17.55 -1.03
C GLU A 156 26.25 17.01 -0.14
N GLN A 157 26.99 17.90 0.55
CA GLN A 157 28.00 17.51 1.53
C GLN A 157 27.37 16.82 2.74
N PHE A 158 26.24 17.34 3.22
CA PHE A 158 25.48 16.71 4.31
C PHE A 158 24.96 15.33 3.93
N ILE A 159 24.31 15.23 2.77
CA ILE A 159 23.83 13.93 2.25
C ILE A 159 24.97 12.94 2.09
N GLN A 160 26.12 13.35 1.54
CA GLN A 160 27.26 12.46 1.34
C GLN A 160 27.76 11.84 2.65
N LYS A 161 27.76 12.60 3.76
CA LYS A 161 28.21 12.10 5.06
C LYS A 161 27.35 10.96 5.59
N SER A 162 26.02 11.05 5.37
CA SER A 162 25.07 10.06 5.87
C SER A 162 24.83 8.90 4.89
N LEU A 163 25.04 9.15 3.59
CA LEU A 163 24.67 8.21 2.53
C LEU A 163 25.48 6.91 2.56
N ASP A 164 26.76 6.99 2.94
CA ASP A 164 27.62 5.80 3.02
C ASP A 164 27.13 4.84 4.11
N GLU A 165 26.78 5.38 5.27
CA GLU A 165 26.22 4.59 6.36
C GLU A 165 24.84 4.04 6.03
N MET A 166 23.94 4.88 5.52
CA MET A 166 22.58 4.49 5.09
C MET A 166 22.63 3.40 4.01
N TYR A 167 23.52 3.54 3.03
CA TYR A 167 23.69 2.53 1.98
C TYR A 167 24.19 1.19 2.55
N ASN A 168 25.16 1.22 3.45
CA ASN A 168 25.66 0.00 4.08
C ASN A 168 24.59 -0.69 4.92
N GLN A 169 23.79 0.06 5.68
CA GLN A 169 22.68 -0.47 6.46
C GLN A 169 21.60 -1.08 5.56
N ALA A 170 21.26 -0.40 4.46
CA ALA A 170 20.28 -0.90 3.49
C ALA A 170 20.76 -2.18 2.79
N ASP A 171 22.04 -2.28 2.42
CA ASP A 171 22.62 -3.47 1.80
C ASP A 171 22.65 -4.67 2.79
N ILE A 172 23.01 -4.42 4.04
CA ILE A 172 22.98 -5.44 5.11
C ILE A 172 21.54 -5.92 5.35
N ALA A 173 20.57 -5.00 5.43
CA ALA A 173 19.18 -5.34 5.65
C ALA A 173 18.61 -6.20 4.52
N VAL A 174 18.88 -5.85 3.26
CA VAL A 174 18.41 -6.64 2.11
C VAL A 174 19.02 -8.05 2.12
N ARG A 175 20.33 -8.18 2.39
CA ARG A 175 20.97 -9.50 2.49
C ARG A 175 20.37 -10.33 3.63
N ALA A 176 20.20 -9.74 4.81
CA ALA A 176 19.60 -10.43 5.96
C ALA A 176 18.17 -10.91 5.67
N MET A 177 17.38 -10.12 4.97
CA MET A 177 16.03 -10.54 4.55
C MET A 177 16.06 -11.67 3.53
N MET A 178 16.99 -11.63 2.56
CA MET A 178 17.16 -12.69 1.56
C MET A 178 17.61 -14.00 2.20
N ASP A 179 18.62 -13.94 3.07
CA ASP A 179 19.16 -15.09 3.81
C ASP A 179 18.12 -15.65 4.82
N GLY A 180 17.22 -14.78 5.33
CA GLY A 180 16.12 -15.12 6.22
C GLY A 180 14.90 -15.71 5.54
N GLY A 181 14.93 -15.97 4.23
CA GLY A 181 13.83 -16.63 3.52
C GLY A 181 12.69 -15.70 3.13
N LEU A 182 12.96 -14.41 2.83
CA LEU A 182 11.93 -13.45 2.40
C LEU A 182 11.15 -13.97 1.20
N TYR A 183 11.81 -14.62 0.25
CA TYR A 183 11.15 -15.14 -0.96
C TYR A 183 10.10 -16.19 -0.63
N GLU A 184 10.43 -17.13 0.28
CA GLU A 184 9.53 -18.19 0.72
C GLU A 184 8.31 -17.61 1.46
N VAL A 185 8.50 -16.58 2.27
CA VAL A 185 7.43 -15.89 2.99
C VAL A 185 6.50 -15.16 2.00
N GLU A 186 7.05 -14.49 0.98
CA GLU A 186 6.25 -13.83 -0.05
C GLU A 186 5.44 -14.83 -0.88
N GLU A 187 6.05 -15.94 -1.30
CA GLU A 187 5.35 -16.97 -2.08
C GLU A 187 4.27 -17.67 -1.24
N GLN A 188 4.53 -17.90 0.04
CA GLN A 188 3.51 -18.43 0.95
C GLN A 188 2.34 -17.46 1.11
N ALA A 189 2.61 -16.16 1.33
CA ALA A 189 1.59 -15.14 1.44
C ALA A 189 0.71 -15.05 0.17
N LYS A 190 1.33 -15.15 -1.01
CA LYS A 190 0.61 -15.21 -2.29
C LYS A 190 -0.24 -16.47 -2.42
N LYS A 191 0.33 -17.63 -2.09
CA LYS A 191 -0.37 -18.92 -2.17
C LYS A 191 -1.58 -18.96 -1.24
N GLU A 192 -1.46 -18.37 -0.06
CA GLU A 192 -2.54 -18.27 0.93
C GLU A 192 -3.51 -17.12 0.65
N GLY A 193 -3.14 -16.19 -0.24
CA GLY A 193 -3.94 -15.02 -0.58
C GLY A 193 -4.01 -14.00 0.54
N HIS A 194 -2.90 -13.83 1.28
CA HIS A 194 -2.84 -12.81 2.32
C HIS A 194 -2.91 -11.41 1.71
N LEU A 195 -3.84 -10.60 2.19
CA LEU A 195 -3.98 -9.21 1.78
C LEU A 195 -3.25 -8.28 2.73
N ILE A 196 -2.76 -7.19 2.16
CA ILE A 196 -2.20 -6.05 2.87
C ILE A 196 -2.98 -4.79 2.51
N HIS A 197 -2.98 -3.80 3.40
CA HIS A 197 -3.54 -2.47 3.15
C HIS A 197 -2.73 -1.75 2.06
N GLY A 198 -1.41 -1.90 2.09
CA GLY A 198 -0.47 -1.37 1.11
C GLY A 198 -0.10 0.10 1.29
N ALA A 199 -0.78 0.80 2.21
CA ALA A 199 -0.52 2.18 2.58
C ALA A 199 -0.91 2.45 4.05
N TYR A 200 -0.63 1.51 4.96
CA TYR A 200 -0.97 1.65 6.38
C TYR A 200 0.08 2.55 7.07
N HIS A 201 -0.18 3.83 7.10
CA HIS A 201 0.66 4.84 7.74
C HIS A 201 -0.19 5.85 8.50
N GLN A 202 0.43 6.69 9.30
CA GLN A 202 -0.23 7.61 10.24
C GLN A 202 -1.38 8.43 9.63
N HIS A 203 -1.28 8.85 8.37
CA HIS A 203 -2.32 9.65 7.71
C HIS A 203 -3.54 8.82 7.25
N ASN A 204 -3.41 7.50 7.21
CA ASN A 204 -4.47 6.58 6.85
C ASN A 204 -5.05 5.83 8.06
N VAL A 205 -4.68 6.27 9.26
CA VAL A 205 -5.18 5.76 10.53
C VAL A 205 -5.74 6.92 11.34
N LEU A 206 -7.05 6.95 11.50
CA LEU A 206 -7.74 8.00 12.25
C LEU A 206 -8.13 7.45 13.62
N ILE A 207 -7.83 8.21 14.67
CA ILE A 207 -8.04 7.78 16.06
C ILE A 207 -8.94 8.78 16.77
N GLY A 208 -10.06 8.30 17.29
CA GLY A 208 -10.99 9.14 18.03
C GLY A 208 -11.98 8.33 18.84
N GLN A 209 -12.43 8.88 19.96
CA GLN A 209 -13.43 8.27 20.82
C GLN A 209 -13.08 6.85 21.30
N GLY A 210 -11.78 6.55 21.47
CA GLY A 210 -11.28 5.21 21.83
C GLY A 210 -11.37 4.17 20.69
N GLN A 211 -11.61 4.60 19.46
CA GLN A 211 -11.76 3.78 18.27
C GLN A 211 -10.70 4.15 17.21
N THR A 212 -10.50 3.27 16.26
CA THR A 212 -9.57 3.48 15.16
C THR A 212 -10.30 3.20 13.84
N ALA A 213 -10.16 4.13 12.88
CA ALA A 213 -10.56 3.89 11.50
C ALA A 213 -9.34 3.72 10.62
N ALA A 214 -9.34 2.70 9.78
CA ALA A 214 -8.39 2.54 8.68
C ALA A 214 -9.05 3.02 7.39
N VAL A 215 -8.38 3.89 6.64
CA VAL A 215 -8.94 4.55 5.44
C VAL A 215 -7.95 4.50 4.27
N ASN A 216 -8.42 4.79 3.05
CA ASN A 216 -7.62 4.82 1.83
C ASN A 216 -7.06 3.45 1.43
N PHE A 217 -7.96 2.48 1.22
CA PHE A 217 -7.63 1.12 0.79
C PHE A 217 -7.27 0.99 -0.70
N GLU A 218 -7.03 2.07 -1.40
CA GLU A 218 -6.77 2.07 -2.85
C GLU A 218 -5.54 1.25 -3.26
N GLN A 219 -4.59 1.04 -2.33
CA GLN A 219 -3.35 0.29 -2.58
C GLN A 219 -3.36 -1.15 -2.04
N PHE A 220 -4.52 -1.60 -1.54
CA PHE A 220 -4.59 -2.97 -1.02
C PHE A 220 -4.23 -4.00 -2.10
N ARG A 221 -3.55 -5.06 -1.72
CA ARG A 221 -3.08 -6.11 -2.64
C ARG A 221 -2.74 -7.38 -1.89
N VAL A 222 -2.54 -8.47 -2.64
CA VAL A 222 -1.92 -9.68 -2.09
C VAL A 222 -0.46 -9.39 -1.79
N GLY A 223 -0.01 -9.74 -0.60
CA GLY A 223 1.37 -9.48 -0.18
C GLY A 223 1.69 -9.96 1.24
N CYS A 224 2.95 -9.79 1.61
CA CYS A 224 3.44 -10.10 2.94
C CYS A 224 2.99 -9.02 3.93
N GLN A 225 2.20 -9.39 4.93
CA GLN A 225 1.55 -8.46 5.86
C GLN A 225 2.53 -7.62 6.70
N ILE A 226 3.78 -8.04 6.84
CA ILE A 226 4.82 -7.24 7.50
C ILE A 226 5.09 -5.91 6.78
N CYS A 227 4.70 -5.78 5.50
CA CYS A 227 4.92 -4.57 4.71
C CYS A 227 4.00 -3.40 5.09
N ASP A 228 3.00 -3.65 5.90
CA ASP A 228 2.12 -2.60 6.43
C ASP A 228 2.65 -2.00 7.76
N LEU A 229 3.72 -2.55 8.33
CA LEU A 229 4.40 -2.01 9.51
C LEU A 229 5.44 -0.97 9.12
#